data_bd1758a5efe7eaea7e95b07b9286d22f
#
_entry.id   bd1758a5efe7eaea7e95b07b9286d22f
#
_cell.length_a   1.000
_cell.length_b   1.000
_cell.length_c   1.000
_cell.angle_alpha   90.00
_cell.angle_beta   90.00
_cell.angle_gamma   90.00
#
_symmetry.space_group_name_H-M   'P 1'
#
loop_
_entity.id
_entity.type
_entity.pdbx_description
1 polymer ?
#
loop_
_entity_poly.entity_id
_entity_poly.type
_entity_poly.pdbx_seq_one_letter_code
_entity_poly.pdbx_strand_id
1 'polypeptide(L)' 'MENKIARFTVLIDPRKKQLFEEICAAQDLTPSQVVRQLMREYIIQHAGGRKLPAWLLEAAGGGKGTRE' A
#
# COMPACT_ATOMS: atom_id res chain seq x y z
N MET A 1 -11.00 -15.53 -14.51
CA MET A 1 -10.37 -15.38 -13.80
C MET A 1 -10.81 -14.88 -12.79
N GLU A 2 -10.74 -15.12 -12.11
CA GLU A 2 -11.19 -14.69 -11.11
C GLU A 2 -10.77 -13.48 -10.78
N ASN A 3 -11.48 -12.80 -10.23
CA ASN A 3 -11.15 -11.53 -9.84
C ASN A 3 -10.03 -11.53 -8.95
N LYS A 4 -9.14 -10.67 -9.17
CA LYS A 4 -7.98 -10.64 -8.36
C LYS A 4 -7.99 -9.57 -7.36
N ILE A 5 -9.06 -8.82 -7.23
CA ILE A 5 -9.12 -7.71 -6.29
C ILE A 5 -9.91 -8.11 -5.07
N ALA A 6 -9.33 -7.91 -3.91
CA ALA A 6 -10.00 -8.19 -2.66
C ALA A 6 -10.29 -6.89 -1.94
N ARG A 7 -11.31 -6.92 -1.08
CA ARG A 7 -11.70 -5.76 -0.33
C ARG A 7 -11.11 -5.82 1.08
N PHE A 8 -10.71 -4.68 1.58
CA PHE A 8 -10.14 -4.61 2.92
C PHE A 8 -10.80 -3.45 3.64
N THR A 9 -11.38 -3.71 4.78
CA THR A 9 -12.10 -2.69 5.55
C THR A 9 -11.43 -2.48 6.89
N VAL A 10 -11.23 -1.22 7.25
CA VAL A 10 -10.59 -0.87 8.50
C VAL A 10 -11.43 0.17 9.21
N LEU A 11 -11.65 -0.03 10.50
CA LEU A 11 -12.36 0.94 11.30
C LEU A 11 -11.34 1.77 12.04
N ILE A 12 -11.38 3.08 11.84
CA ILE A 12 -10.44 3.97 12.50
C ILE A 12 -11.15 5.22 12.95
N ASP A 13 -10.46 5.98 13.78
CA ASP A 13 -10.95 7.24 14.28
C ASP A 13 -11.18 8.17 13.09
N PRO A 14 -12.36 8.80 12.98
CA PRO A 14 -12.62 9.70 11.84
C PRO A 14 -11.60 10.83 11.71
N ARG A 15 -11.07 11.30 12.82
CA ARG A 15 -10.09 12.39 12.77
C ARG A 15 -8.79 11.90 12.14
N LYS A 16 -8.40 10.67 12.45
CA LYS A 16 -7.21 10.10 11.83
C LYS A 16 -7.42 9.87 10.34
N LYS A 17 -8.61 9.42 10.00
CA LYS A 17 -8.92 9.18 8.60
C LYS A 17 -8.85 10.49 7.81
N GLN A 18 -9.44 11.54 8.34
CA GLN A 18 -9.43 12.82 7.65
C GLN A 18 -8.03 13.37 7.49
N LEU A 19 -7.23 13.30 8.55
CA LEU A 19 -5.87 13.79 8.49
C LEU A 19 -5.05 13.00 7.48
N PHE A 20 -5.23 11.69 7.49
CA PHE A 20 -4.53 10.83 6.55
C PHE A 20 -4.87 11.20 5.11
N GLU A 21 -6.17 11.43 4.85
CA GLU A 21 -6.59 11.77 3.50
C GLU A 21 -6.06 13.13 3.07
N GLU A 22 -6.00 14.07 3.99
CA GLU A 22 -5.47 15.39 3.68
C GLU A 22 -3.99 15.35 3.35
N ILE A 23 -3.25 14.56 4.11
CA ILE A 23 -1.83 14.43 3.85
C ILE A 23 -1.57 13.72 2.52
N CYS A 24 -2.35 12.70 2.22
CA CYS A 24 -2.22 12.02 0.95
C CYS A 24 -2.48 12.99 -0.21
N ALA A 25 -3.53 13.79 -0.09
CA ALA A 25 -3.87 14.72 -1.14
C ALA A 25 -2.78 15.76 -1.34
N ALA A 26 -2.14 16.18 -0.26
CA ALA A 26 -1.05 17.15 -0.36
C ALA A 26 0.12 16.58 -1.14
N GLN A 27 0.24 15.27 -1.21
CA GLN A 27 1.32 14.62 -1.93
C GLN A 27 0.85 14.08 -3.28
N ASP A 28 -0.36 14.43 -3.69
CA ASP A 28 -0.93 13.95 -4.95
C ASP A 28 -1.09 12.44 -4.98
N LEU A 29 -1.43 11.87 -3.83
CA LEU A 29 -1.64 10.44 -3.72
C LEU A 29 -3.04 10.17 -3.24
N THR A 30 -3.61 9.02 -3.63
CA THR A 30 -4.89 8.62 -3.08
C THR A 30 -4.62 7.80 -1.82
N PRO A 31 -5.58 7.79 -0.88
CA PRO A 31 -5.42 6.95 0.31
C PRO A 31 -5.20 5.49 -0.03
N SER A 32 -5.87 4.98 -1.07
CA SER A 32 -5.70 3.59 -1.46
C SER A 32 -4.28 3.29 -1.92
N GLN A 33 -3.69 4.21 -2.66
CA GLN A 33 -2.32 4.02 -3.11
C GLN A 33 -1.36 3.96 -1.93
N VAL A 34 -1.55 4.85 -0.96
CA VAL A 34 -0.68 4.88 0.21
C VAL A 34 -0.85 3.63 1.04
N VAL A 35 -2.09 3.19 1.24
CA VAL A 35 -2.33 1.98 2.03
C VAL A 35 -1.68 0.77 1.36
N ARG A 36 -1.83 0.63 0.06
CA ARG A 36 -1.23 -0.51 -0.63
C ARG A 36 0.29 -0.48 -0.55
N GLN A 37 0.86 0.72 -0.62
CA GLN A 37 2.30 0.87 -0.49
C GLN A 37 2.76 0.48 0.91
N LEU A 38 2.05 0.95 1.93
CA LEU A 38 2.41 0.63 3.31
C LEU A 38 2.30 -0.87 3.57
N MET A 39 1.28 -1.50 3.03
CA MET A 39 1.11 -2.93 3.21
C MET A 39 2.26 -3.69 2.56
N ARG A 40 2.67 -3.29 1.37
CA ARG A 40 3.77 -3.95 0.70
C ARG A 40 5.05 -3.80 1.51
N GLU A 41 5.31 -2.59 1.98
CA GLU A 41 6.51 -2.35 2.77
C GLU A 41 6.49 -3.14 4.07
N TYR A 42 5.33 -3.22 4.69
CA TYR A 42 5.21 -3.99 5.92
C TYR A 42 5.49 -5.47 5.66
N ILE A 43 4.94 -6.00 4.59
CA ILE A 43 5.15 -7.40 4.24
C ILE A 43 6.64 -7.67 4.03
N ILE A 44 7.31 -6.80 3.30
CA ILE A 44 8.73 -6.99 3.01
C ILE A 44 9.55 -6.92 4.27
N GLN A 45 9.27 -5.96 5.13
CA GLN A 45 10.04 -5.78 6.35
C GLN A 45 9.84 -6.89 7.35
N HIS A 46 8.66 -7.48 7.36
CA HIS A 46 8.32 -8.46 8.39
C HIS A 46 8.15 -9.87 7.85
N ALA A 47 8.76 -10.13 6.71
CA ALA A 47 8.66 -11.47 6.11
C ALA A 47 9.31 -12.52 6.99
N GLY A 48 10.34 -12.16 7.73
CA GLY A 48 10.92 -13.09 8.67
C GLY A 48 11.56 -14.30 8.03
N GLY A 49 12.22 -14.13 6.93
CA GLY A 49 12.84 -15.26 6.24
C GLY A 49 11.90 -15.98 5.29
N ARG A 50 10.63 -15.57 5.27
CA ARG A 50 9.68 -16.15 4.36
C ARG A 50 10.04 -15.75 2.94
N LYS A 51 9.91 -16.68 2.02
CA LYS A 51 10.22 -16.38 0.64
C LYS A 51 9.08 -15.57 0.03
N LEU A 52 9.42 -14.39 -0.47
CA LEU A 52 8.43 -13.52 -1.06
C LEU A 52 8.30 -13.78 -2.56
N PRO A 53 7.10 -13.68 -3.10
CA PRO A 53 6.92 -13.89 -4.53
C PRO A 53 7.52 -12.75 -5.35
N ALA A 54 7.96 -13.11 -6.55
CA ALA A 54 8.62 -12.12 -7.40
C ALA A 54 7.70 -10.96 -7.76
N TRP A 55 6.40 -11.25 -7.92
CA TRP A 55 5.50 -10.17 -8.31
C TRP A 55 5.44 -9.07 -7.25
N LEU A 56 5.61 -9.43 -5.99
CA LEU A 56 5.58 -8.43 -4.91
C LEU A 56 6.84 -7.56 -4.99
N LEU A 57 7.96 -8.17 -5.20
CA LEU A 57 9.22 -7.44 -5.26
C LEU A 57 9.31 -6.59 -6.52
N GLU A 58 8.78 -7.08 -7.60
CA GLU A 58 8.76 -6.32 -8.84
C GLU A 58 7.92 -5.08 -8.68
N ALA A 59 6.77 -5.23 -8.04
CA ALA A 59 5.90 -4.10 -7.83
C ALA A 59 6.59 -3.06 -6.97
N ALA A 60 7.34 -3.51 -5.98
CA ALA A 60 8.02 -2.57 -5.11
C ALA A 60 9.07 -1.80 -5.88
N GLY A 61 9.82 -2.48 -6.73
CA GLY A 61 10.85 -1.82 -7.49
C GLY A 61 10.27 -0.97 -8.60
N GLY A 62 9.35 -1.54 -9.32
CA GLY A 62 8.80 -0.81 -10.44
C GLY A 62 7.91 0.33 -10.02
N GLY A 63 7.25 0.11 -8.96
CA GLY A 63 6.33 1.13 -8.52
C GLY A 63 7.02 2.41 -8.26
N LYS A 64 8.21 2.34 -7.83
CA LYS A 64 8.77 3.43 -7.59
C LYS A 64 9.26 4.04 -8.70
N GLY A 65 9.61 3.30 -9.48
CA GLY A 65 10.00 3.96 -10.56
C GLY A 65 9.06 4.93 -10.95
N THR A 66 8.22 4.87 -10.67
CA THR A 66 7.48 5.77 -11.06
C THR A 66 7.37 6.83 -10.40
N ARG A 67 7.63 6.97 -10.01
CA ARG A 67 7.55 7.85 -9.53
C ARG A 67 8.19 8.45 -9.42
N GLU A 68 8.49 8.40 -9.58
CA GLU A 68 9.00 8.84 -9.52
C GLU A 68 9.22 9.21 -9.72
#